data_c321d804859b95c6d786a8d547d121e7
#
_entry.id   c321d804859b95c6d786a8d547d121e7
#
_cell.length_a   1.000
_cell.length_b   1.000
_cell.length_c   1.000
_cell.angle_alpha   90.00
_cell.angle_beta   90.00
_cell.angle_gamma   90.00
#
_symmetry.space_group_name_H-M   'P 1'
#
loop_
_entity.id
_entity.type
_entity.pdbx_description
1 polymer ?
#
loop_
_entity_poly.entity_id
_entity_poly.type
_entity_poly.pdbx_seq_one_letter_code
_entity_poly.pdbx_strand_id
1 'polypeptide(L)'
;DAMFPVADTPIGRIGCAICYDWLFPEAMRQLTANGAEVLVRVSAYMDPWGATEPMNWWTIVNRCRALENMAYVVAANQGASLRHYPPYSWPGGSQIVDFDGRLVAEASPGPGERIVVGPVDVSALRHERATRRGHHMAAHLRTEAYPVYSRPQYPPAARTSAHAAGLSYERNNELIETAKENLGARGLAPAFSRGRQP
;
A
#
# COMPACT_ATOMS: atom_id res chain seq x y z
N ASP A 1 6.37 -7.42 19.90
CA ASP A 1 5.36 -7.46 18.84
C ASP A 1 6.07 -7.45 17.49
N ALA A 2 5.65 -8.34 16.57
CA ALA A 2 6.25 -8.42 15.26
C ALA A 2 5.80 -7.23 14.42
N MET A 3 6.74 -6.61 13.69
CA MET A 3 6.43 -5.63 12.69
C MET A 3 5.87 -6.37 11.44
N PHE A 4 4.78 -5.89 10.86
CA PHE A 4 4.05 -6.54 9.76
C PHE A 4 3.53 -7.95 10.11
N PRO A 5 2.66 -8.09 11.12
CA PRO A 5 2.14 -9.39 11.52
C PRO A 5 1.22 -9.99 10.45
N VAL A 6 1.23 -11.31 10.38
CA VAL A 6 0.34 -12.10 9.51
C VAL A 6 -0.44 -13.05 10.39
N ALA A 7 -1.76 -13.09 10.23
CA ALA A 7 -2.65 -13.95 10.97
C ALA A 7 -2.89 -15.26 10.20
N ASP A 8 -2.68 -16.39 10.85
CA ASP A 8 -3.11 -17.70 10.35
C ASP A 8 -4.62 -17.86 10.60
N THR A 9 -5.36 -18.12 9.56
CA THR A 9 -6.81 -18.31 9.63
C THR A 9 -7.26 -19.55 8.85
N PRO A 10 -8.46 -20.09 9.11
CA PRO A 10 -8.98 -21.23 8.34
C PRO A 10 -9.13 -20.96 6.83
N ILE A 11 -9.20 -19.69 6.43
CA ILE A 11 -9.37 -19.29 5.02
C ILE A 11 -8.06 -18.84 4.37
N GLY A 12 -6.93 -18.96 5.05
CA GLY A 12 -5.61 -18.56 4.56
C GLY A 12 -4.88 -17.60 5.49
N ARG A 13 -3.68 -17.20 5.11
CA ARG A 13 -2.83 -16.28 5.88
C ARG A 13 -3.10 -14.83 5.45
N ILE A 14 -3.52 -14.02 6.41
CA ILE A 14 -3.99 -12.66 6.15
C ILE A 14 -3.00 -11.63 6.70
N GLY A 15 -2.55 -10.72 5.85
CA GLY A 15 -1.81 -9.53 6.21
C GLY A 15 -2.65 -8.27 6.00
N CYS A 16 -2.59 -7.33 6.94
CA CYS A 16 -3.37 -6.09 6.87
C CYS A 16 -2.46 -4.87 6.89
N ALA A 17 -2.82 -3.86 6.12
CA ALA A 17 -2.23 -2.53 6.18
C ALA A 17 -3.27 -1.45 5.85
N ILE A 18 -3.03 -0.23 6.29
CA ILE A 18 -4.04 0.82 6.27
C ILE A 18 -3.66 1.91 5.25
N CYS A 19 -4.59 2.23 4.39
CA CYS A 19 -4.63 3.45 3.57
C CYS A 19 -3.28 3.80 2.90
N TYR A 20 -2.57 4.78 3.46
CA TYR A 20 -1.32 5.32 2.93
C TYR A 20 -0.16 4.32 2.93
N ASP A 21 -0.14 3.32 3.83
CA ASP A 21 0.87 2.27 3.86
C ASP A 21 1.00 1.55 2.51
N TRP A 22 -0.09 1.50 1.74
CA TRP A 22 -0.14 0.83 0.45
C TRP A 22 0.63 1.53 -0.68
N LEU A 23 0.98 2.80 -0.50
CA LEU A 23 1.84 3.50 -1.45
C LEU A 23 3.31 3.05 -1.37
N PHE A 24 3.67 2.33 -0.30
CA PHE A 24 4.99 1.76 -0.09
C PHE A 24 4.99 0.27 -0.44
N PRO A 25 5.56 -0.12 -1.59
CA PRO A 25 5.61 -1.53 -2.01
C PRO A 25 6.33 -2.41 -0.99
N GLU A 26 7.30 -1.85 -0.27
CA GLU A 26 8.10 -2.55 0.73
C GLU A 26 7.24 -3.09 1.89
N ALA A 27 6.23 -2.34 2.32
CA ALA A 27 5.34 -2.76 3.39
C ALA A 27 4.52 -4.00 2.99
N MET A 28 3.95 -3.99 1.78
CA MET A 28 3.20 -5.13 1.24
C MET A 28 4.11 -6.33 0.98
N ARG A 29 5.31 -6.07 0.49
CA ARG A 29 6.33 -7.12 0.28
C ARG A 29 6.71 -7.78 1.59
N GLN A 30 6.86 -7.01 2.67
CA GLN A 30 7.19 -7.56 3.98
C GLN A 30 6.06 -8.44 4.52
N LEU A 31 4.80 -8.05 4.36
CA LEU A 31 3.65 -8.89 4.74
C LEU A 31 3.67 -10.22 3.98
N THR A 32 3.92 -10.19 2.68
CA THR A 32 3.98 -11.43 1.88
C THR A 32 5.22 -12.26 2.16
N ALA A 33 6.37 -11.65 2.44
CA ALA A 33 7.56 -12.34 2.90
C ALA A 33 7.33 -13.03 4.26
N ASN A 34 6.50 -12.47 5.12
CA ASN A 34 6.03 -13.10 6.36
C ASN A 34 4.92 -14.14 6.11
N GLY A 35 4.54 -14.36 4.86
CA GLY A 35 3.67 -15.44 4.40
C GLY A 35 2.22 -15.05 4.11
N ALA A 36 1.88 -13.79 4.05
CA ALA A 36 0.52 -13.38 3.69
C ALA A 36 0.13 -13.90 2.30
N GLU A 37 -1.07 -14.43 2.20
CA GLU A 37 -1.71 -14.92 0.98
C GLU A 37 -2.80 -13.97 0.51
N VAL A 38 -3.45 -13.32 1.47
CA VAL A 38 -4.45 -12.28 1.25
C VAL A 38 -3.98 -11.00 1.96
N LEU A 39 -3.87 -9.94 1.21
CA LEU A 39 -3.56 -8.60 1.69
C LEU A 39 -4.86 -7.79 1.83
N VAL A 40 -5.19 -7.39 3.04
CA VAL A 40 -6.38 -6.59 3.32
C VAL A 40 -6.01 -5.11 3.43
N ARG A 41 -6.71 -4.30 2.66
CA ARG A 41 -6.59 -2.84 2.67
C ARG A 41 -7.86 -2.20 3.19
N VAL A 42 -7.78 -1.44 4.26
CA VAL A 42 -8.85 -0.55 4.72
C VAL A 42 -8.43 0.89 4.51
N SER A 43 -9.29 1.70 3.90
CA SER A 43 -8.91 3.05 3.48
C SER A 43 -10.07 4.03 3.54
N ALA A 44 -9.69 5.29 3.69
CA ALA A 44 -10.49 6.44 3.31
C ALA A 44 -9.73 7.22 2.21
N TYR A 45 -9.43 6.54 1.08
CA TYR A 45 -8.65 7.11 0.01
C TYR A 45 -9.49 8.07 -0.83
N MET A 46 -9.05 9.31 -0.91
CA MET A 46 -9.84 10.44 -1.42
C MET A 46 -9.54 10.74 -2.89
N ASP A 47 -10.53 11.28 -3.59
CA ASP A 47 -10.38 11.76 -4.96
C ASP A 47 -9.30 12.84 -5.14
N PRO A 48 -9.16 13.83 -4.27
CA PRO A 48 -8.06 14.80 -4.37
C PRO A 48 -6.65 14.18 -4.38
N TRP A 49 -6.51 12.92 -3.96
CA TRP A 49 -5.26 12.15 -4.03
C TRP A 49 -5.18 11.25 -5.26
N GLY A 50 -6.06 11.43 -6.24
CA GLY A 50 -6.07 10.67 -7.47
C GLY A 50 -6.71 9.29 -7.37
N ALA A 51 -7.71 9.11 -6.49
CA ALA A 51 -8.36 7.83 -6.28
C ALA A 51 -9.01 7.29 -7.57
N THR A 52 -9.74 8.13 -8.29
CA THR A 52 -10.46 7.76 -9.52
C THR A 52 -9.77 8.27 -10.78
N GLU A 53 -10.39 8.00 -11.94
CA GLU A 53 -9.92 8.48 -13.25
C GLU A 53 -9.80 10.04 -13.27
N PRO A 54 -8.83 10.60 -13.98
CA PRO A 54 -7.90 9.91 -14.91
C PRO A 54 -6.67 9.29 -14.26
N MET A 55 -6.40 9.53 -12.98
CA MET A 55 -5.21 9.02 -12.29
C MET A 55 -5.37 7.59 -11.81
N ASN A 56 -6.52 7.22 -11.31
CA ASN A 56 -6.91 5.87 -10.87
C ASN A 56 -5.91 5.17 -9.95
N TRP A 57 -5.27 5.89 -9.05
CA TRP A 57 -4.25 5.35 -8.17
C TRP A 57 -4.77 4.25 -7.25
N TRP A 58 -6.06 4.33 -6.89
CA TRP A 58 -6.68 3.29 -6.09
C TRP A 58 -6.57 1.91 -6.76
N THR A 59 -7.03 1.78 -7.98
CA THR A 59 -7.01 0.53 -8.73
C THR A 59 -5.59 0.12 -9.14
N ILE A 60 -4.78 1.09 -9.61
CA ILE A 60 -3.40 0.83 -10.01
C ILE A 60 -2.60 0.24 -8.85
N VAL A 61 -2.66 0.86 -7.68
CA VAL A 61 -1.92 0.39 -6.51
C VAL A 61 -2.39 -0.99 -6.08
N ASN A 62 -3.71 -1.23 -5.96
CA ASN A 62 -4.24 -2.53 -5.56
C ASN A 62 -3.77 -3.64 -6.51
N ARG A 63 -3.83 -3.41 -7.83
CA ARG A 63 -3.40 -4.37 -8.84
C ARG A 63 -1.88 -4.60 -8.82
N CYS A 64 -1.08 -3.55 -8.69
CA CYS A 64 0.37 -3.68 -8.58
C CYS A 64 0.76 -4.48 -7.34
N ARG A 65 0.17 -4.19 -6.17
CA ARG A 65 0.49 -4.91 -4.94
C ARG A 65 0.10 -6.39 -5.02
N ALA A 66 -1.01 -6.73 -5.67
CA ALA A 66 -1.39 -8.11 -5.90
C ALA A 66 -0.37 -8.83 -6.79
N LEU A 67 -0.08 -8.28 -7.97
CA LEU A 67 0.81 -8.86 -8.97
C LEU A 67 2.23 -9.03 -8.45
N GLU A 68 2.86 -7.98 -7.95
CA GLU A 68 4.27 -8.00 -7.54
C GLU A 68 4.54 -8.86 -6.31
N ASN A 69 3.51 -9.20 -5.54
CA ASN A 69 3.60 -10.01 -4.34
C ASN A 69 2.98 -11.40 -4.51
N MET A 70 2.38 -11.69 -5.67
CA MET A 70 1.64 -12.94 -5.89
C MET A 70 0.68 -13.21 -4.73
N ALA A 71 -0.20 -12.27 -4.44
CA ALA A 71 -1.16 -12.33 -3.33
C ALA A 71 -2.51 -11.78 -3.78
N TYR A 72 -3.60 -12.27 -3.18
CA TYR A 72 -4.89 -11.61 -3.32
C TYR A 72 -4.89 -10.27 -2.60
N VAL A 73 -5.62 -9.31 -3.14
CA VAL A 73 -5.91 -8.04 -2.47
C VAL A 73 -7.41 -7.91 -2.26
N VAL A 74 -7.80 -7.66 -1.03
CA VAL A 74 -9.18 -7.32 -0.65
C VAL A 74 -9.15 -5.91 -0.09
N ALA A 75 -9.67 -4.97 -0.86
CA ALA A 75 -9.55 -3.55 -0.57
C ALA A 75 -10.92 -2.91 -0.32
N ALA A 76 -11.11 -2.38 0.88
CA ALA A 76 -12.28 -1.61 1.27
C ALA A 76 -11.95 -0.12 1.32
N ASN A 77 -12.68 0.69 0.56
CA ASN A 77 -12.55 2.14 0.58
C ASN A 77 -13.84 2.80 1.05
N GLN A 78 -13.70 3.88 1.80
CA GLN A 78 -14.82 4.68 2.27
C GLN A 78 -15.60 5.25 1.09
N GLY A 79 -16.91 5.00 1.07
CA GLY A 79 -17.87 5.73 0.24
C GLY A 79 -18.37 6.99 0.95
N ALA A 80 -18.55 8.07 0.23
CA ALA A 80 -19.07 9.30 0.79
C ALA A 80 -20.51 9.14 1.29
N SER A 81 -20.84 9.83 2.36
CA SER A 81 -22.21 10.00 2.80
C SER A 81 -22.77 11.31 2.23
N LEU A 82 -23.86 11.23 1.50
CA LEU A 82 -24.58 12.41 1.01
C LEU A 82 -25.02 13.36 2.14
N ARG A 83 -25.12 12.84 3.35
CA ARG A 83 -25.56 13.59 4.52
C ARG A 83 -24.43 14.41 5.15
N HIS A 84 -23.20 13.92 5.11
CA HIS A 84 -22.10 14.45 5.92
C HIS A 84 -20.89 14.94 5.12
N TYR A 85 -20.69 14.41 3.89
CA TYR A 85 -19.50 14.71 3.08
C TYR A 85 -19.87 14.94 1.61
N PRO A 86 -19.11 15.76 0.89
CA PRO A 86 -19.26 15.85 -0.56
C PRO A 86 -19.03 14.46 -1.20
N PRO A 87 -19.93 14.00 -2.08
CA PRO A 87 -19.88 12.65 -2.65
C PRO A 87 -18.57 12.31 -3.39
N TYR A 88 -17.93 13.32 -3.96
CA TYR A 88 -16.68 13.17 -4.71
C TYR A 88 -15.42 13.03 -3.84
N SER A 89 -15.52 13.31 -2.54
CA SER A 89 -14.36 13.28 -1.65
C SER A 89 -13.89 11.87 -1.36
N TRP A 90 -14.82 10.92 -1.21
CA TRP A 90 -14.55 9.52 -0.95
C TRP A 90 -15.33 8.68 -1.95
N PRO A 91 -14.68 8.22 -3.03
CA PRO A 91 -15.39 7.59 -4.14
C PRO A 91 -15.82 6.15 -3.87
N GLY A 92 -15.41 5.53 -2.78
CA GLY A 92 -15.63 4.11 -2.57
C GLY A 92 -14.77 3.27 -3.51
N GLY A 93 -15.40 2.46 -4.36
CA GLY A 93 -14.68 1.60 -5.32
C GLY A 93 -13.95 0.44 -4.64
N SER A 94 -14.53 -0.17 -3.60
CA SER A 94 -13.97 -1.36 -2.94
C SER A 94 -13.74 -2.47 -3.95
N GLN A 95 -12.64 -3.24 -3.83
CA GLN A 95 -12.16 -4.15 -4.88
C GLN A 95 -11.64 -5.47 -4.31
N ILE A 96 -11.77 -6.52 -5.11
CA ILE A 96 -11.03 -7.78 -4.94
C ILE A 96 -10.16 -7.96 -6.18
N VAL A 97 -8.87 -8.19 -5.96
CA VAL A 97 -7.87 -8.38 -7.04
C VAL A 97 -7.18 -9.72 -6.84
N ASP A 98 -7.01 -10.50 -7.91
CA ASP A 98 -6.31 -11.77 -7.84
C ASP A 98 -4.77 -11.59 -7.85
N PHE A 99 -4.06 -12.67 -7.59
CA PHE A 99 -2.60 -12.68 -7.51
C PHE A 99 -1.87 -12.40 -8.84
N ASP A 100 -2.59 -12.33 -9.95
CA ASP A 100 -2.09 -11.88 -11.26
C ASP A 100 -2.48 -10.41 -11.56
N GLY A 101 -3.05 -9.71 -10.58
CA GLY A 101 -3.44 -8.31 -10.72
C GLY A 101 -4.74 -8.10 -11.51
N ARG A 102 -5.54 -9.15 -11.71
CA ARG A 102 -6.86 -9.01 -12.35
C ARG A 102 -7.89 -8.55 -11.33
N LEU A 103 -8.71 -7.60 -11.74
CA LEU A 103 -9.85 -7.17 -10.95
C LEU A 103 -10.94 -8.25 -11.00
N VAL A 104 -11.16 -8.90 -9.86
CA VAL A 104 -12.14 -10.00 -9.74
C VAL A 104 -13.53 -9.47 -9.48
N ALA A 105 -13.63 -8.46 -8.63
CA ALA A 105 -14.87 -7.79 -8.29
C ALA A 105 -14.61 -6.34 -7.85
N GLU A 106 -15.54 -5.45 -8.14
CA GLU A 106 -15.46 -4.04 -7.82
C GLU A 106 -16.84 -3.47 -7.51
N ALA A 107 -16.92 -2.63 -6.50
CA ALA A 107 -18.06 -1.73 -6.31
C ALA A 107 -17.94 -0.54 -7.26
N SER A 108 -19.00 -0.21 -7.97
CA SER A 108 -19.02 1.05 -8.74
C SER A 108 -18.65 2.22 -7.83
N PRO A 109 -17.77 3.12 -8.28
CA PRO A 109 -17.48 4.34 -7.53
C PRO A 109 -18.76 5.13 -7.22
N GLY A 110 -18.76 5.81 -6.09
CA GLY A 110 -19.89 6.66 -5.69
C GLY A 110 -20.20 6.57 -4.20
N PRO A 111 -21.13 7.40 -3.74
CA PRO A 111 -21.51 7.47 -2.35
C PRO A 111 -22.37 6.27 -1.91
N GLY A 112 -22.42 6.08 -0.60
CA GLY A 112 -23.25 5.06 0.04
C GLY A 112 -22.53 3.76 0.35
N GLU A 113 -23.22 2.88 1.06
CA GLU A 113 -22.72 1.57 1.43
C GLU A 113 -22.83 0.59 0.26
N ARG A 114 -21.77 -0.18 0.05
CA ARG A 114 -21.72 -1.20 -0.99
C ARG A 114 -20.98 -2.43 -0.47
N ILE A 115 -21.46 -3.59 -0.87
CA ILE A 115 -20.82 -4.87 -0.59
C ILE A 115 -20.26 -5.41 -1.90
N VAL A 116 -18.98 -5.83 -1.86
CA VAL A 116 -18.32 -6.51 -2.97
C VAL A 116 -18.07 -7.94 -2.57
N VAL A 117 -18.50 -8.86 -3.42
CA VAL A 117 -18.31 -10.30 -3.23
C VAL A 117 -17.61 -10.87 -4.47
N GLY A 118 -16.59 -11.66 -4.24
CA GLY A 118 -15.88 -12.34 -5.32
C GLY A 118 -15.06 -13.52 -4.79
N PRO A 119 -14.66 -14.46 -5.64
CA PRO A 119 -13.89 -15.62 -5.25
C PRO A 119 -12.45 -15.26 -4.87
N VAL A 120 -11.95 -15.94 -3.83
CA VAL A 120 -10.54 -15.93 -3.43
C VAL A 120 -10.11 -17.40 -3.32
N ASP A 121 -9.31 -17.88 -4.27
CA ASP A 121 -8.82 -19.25 -4.30
C ASP A 121 -7.39 -19.32 -3.78
N VAL A 122 -7.26 -19.55 -2.47
CA VAL A 122 -5.94 -19.67 -1.82
C VAL A 122 -5.21 -20.95 -2.27
N SER A 123 -5.93 -21.98 -2.68
CA SER A 123 -5.32 -23.23 -3.16
C SER A 123 -4.66 -23.00 -4.52
N ALA A 124 -5.32 -22.30 -5.43
CA ALA A 124 -4.74 -21.90 -6.72
C ALA A 124 -3.51 -20.99 -6.50
N LEU A 125 -3.58 -20.03 -5.59
CA LEU A 125 -2.45 -19.19 -5.24
C LEU A 125 -1.25 -20.02 -4.75
N ARG A 126 -1.47 -20.98 -3.85
CA ARG A 126 -0.41 -21.85 -3.33
C ARG A 126 0.20 -22.71 -4.42
N HIS A 127 -0.64 -23.22 -5.31
CA HIS A 127 -0.17 -23.97 -6.48
C HIS A 127 0.73 -23.11 -7.36
N GLU A 128 0.30 -21.91 -7.71
CA GLU A 128 1.09 -20.97 -8.53
C GLU A 128 2.41 -20.58 -7.85
N ARG A 129 2.39 -20.27 -6.57
CA ARG A 129 3.62 -19.98 -5.80
C ARG A 129 4.59 -21.15 -5.77
N ALA A 130 4.11 -22.38 -5.83
CA ALA A 130 4.96 -23.58 -5.80
C ALA A 130 5.48 -23.98 -7.19
N THR A 131 4.74 -23.74 -8.25
CA THR A 131 5.01 -24.33 -9.58
C THR A 131 5.39 -23.35 -10.66
N ARG A 132 5.05 -22.05 -10.52
CA ARG A 132 5.34 -21.03 -11.52
C ARG A 132 6.84 -20.87 -11.71
N ARG A 133 7.33 -21.05 -12.95
CA ARG A 133 8.76 -20.93 -13.27
C ARG A 133 9.16 -19.58 -13.84
N GLY A 134 8.31 -18.98 -14.68
CA GLY A 134 8.49 -17.64 -15.24
C GLY A 134 7.65 -16.61 -14.49
N HIS A 135 8.12 -15.34 -14.43
CA HIS A 135 7.40 -14.25 -13.76
C HIS A 135 7.02 -14.56 -12.29
N HIS A 136 7.89 -15.27 -11.59
CA HIS A 136 7.72 -15.56 -10.16
C HIS A 136 8.36 -14.43 -9.34
N MET A 137 7.57 -13.40 -9.03
CA MET A 137 8.08 -12.14 -8.47
C MET A 137 8.80 -12.31 -7.12
N ALA A 138 8.36 -13.25 -6.29
CA ALA A 138 9.01 -13.50 -5.01
C ALA A 138 10.31 -14.31 -5.16
N ALA A 139 10.34 -15.37 -6.01
CA ALA A 139 11.51 -16.22 -6.17
C ALA A 139 12.64 -15.54 -6.97
N HIS A 140 12.30 -14.58 -7.83
CA HIS A 140 13.29 -13.85 -8.62
C HIS A 140 13.73 -12.53 -7.96
N LEU A 141 13.22 -12.21 -6.79
CA LEU A 141 13.58 -10.98 -6.08
C LEU A 141 15.02 -11.07 -5.55
N ARG A 142 15.83 -10.11 -5.94
CA ARG A 142 17.25 -10.01 -5.60
C ARG A 142 17.48 -8.82 -4.66
N THR A 143 17.02 -8.93 -3.40
CA THR A 143 17.11 -7.83 -2.42
C THR A 143 18.52 -7.35 -2.19
N GLU A 144 19.50 -8.25 -2.32
CA GLU A 144 20.94 -7.95 -2.22
C GLU A 144 21.45 -7.00 -3.32
N ALA A 145 20.70 -6.91 -4.44
CA ALA A 145 21.03 -5.99 -5.54
C ALA A 145 20.52 -4.56 -5.32
N TYR A 146 19.75 -4.32 -4.26
CA TYR A 146 19.12 -3.04 -3.98
C TYR A 146 19.67 -2.35 -2.73
N PRO A 147 20.81 -1.62 -2.83
CA PRO A 147 21.43 -0.98 -1.67
C PRO A 147 20.51 0.01 -0.94
N VAL A 148 19.46 0.48 -1.59
CA VAL A 148 18.47 1.39 -0.99
C VAL A 148 17.83 0.81 0.28
N TYR A 149 17.70 -0.50 0.38
CA TYR A 149 17.10 -1.15 1.56
C TYR A 149 18.03 -1.17 2.78
N SER A 150 19.34 -1.02 2.58
CA SER A 150 20.32 -0.89 3.65
C SER A 150 20.61 0.56 4.08
N ARG A 151 20.07 1.54 3.34
CA ARG A 151 20.32 2.97 3.56
C ARG A 151 19.00 3.68 3.90
N PRO A 152 18.65 3.82 5.19
CA PRO A 152 17.43 4.48 5.59
C PRO A 152 17.34 5.89 4.97
N GLN A 153 16.23 6.20 4.35
CA GLN A 153 15.91 7.54 3.84
C GLN A 153 15.42 8.42 4.99
N TYR A 154 14.62 7.83 5.87
CA TYR A 154 14.05 8.51 7.02
C TYR A 154 15.08 8.56 8.17
N PRO A 155 15.23 9.69 8.87
CA PRO A 155 16.23 9.83 9.92
C PRO A 155 16.14 8.76 11.00
N PRO A 156 17.26 8.14 11.43
CA PRO A 156 17.24 7.06 12.43
C PRO A 156 16.57 7.43 13.77
N ALA A 157 16.67 8.68 14.19
CA ALA A 157 16.04 9.17 15.42
C ALA A 157 14.51 9.06 15.39
N ALA A 158 13.90 9.02 14.22
CA ALA A 158 12.46 8.82 14.07
C ALA A 158 12.01 7.39 14.42
N ARG A 159 12.91 6.41 14.35
CA ARG A 159 12.61 5.02 14.67
C ARG A 159 12.40 4.76 16.17
N THR A 160 13.06 5.54 17.03
CA THR A 160 12.98 5.39 18.47
C THR A 160 11.80 6.12 19.08
N SER A 161 11.25 7.10 18.38
CA SER A 161 10.11 7.88 18.85
C SER A 161 8.76 7.20 18.63
N ALA A 162 8.72 6.07 17.91
CA ALA A 162 7.49 5.33 17.65
C ALA A 162 6.79 4.79 18.91
N HIS A 163 7.49 4.74 20.04
CA HIS A 163 6.95 4.35 21.33
C HIS A 163 6.86 5.50 22.35
N ALA A 164 7.42 6.65 22.05
CA ALA A 164 7.27 7.86 22.83
C ALA A 164 6.16 8.71 22.24
N ALA A 165 5.36 9.34 23.06
CA ALA A 165 4.24 10.22 22.74
C ALA A 165 4.29 10.81 21.31
N GLY A 166 3.33 10.47 20.52
CA GLY A 166 3.23 10.61 19.07
C GLY A 166 4.00 11.75 18.42
N LEU A 167 4.49 11.50 17.22
CA LEU A 167 5.07 12.55 16.37
C LEU A 167 4.06 13.69 16.23
N SER A 168 4.41 14.89 16.68
CA SER A 168 3.60 16.07 16.35
C SER A 168 3.66 16.32 14.84
N TYR A 169 2.68 17.03 14.33
CA TYR A 169 2.62 17.42 12.91
C TYR A 169 3.88 18.19 12.49
N GLU A 170 4.32 19.13 13.33
CA GLU A 170 5.52 19.94 13.11
C GLU A 170 6.77 19.07 13.06
N ARG A 171 6.92 18.16 14.00
CA ARG A 171 8.07 17.25 14.05
C ARG A 171 8.11 16.31 12.85
N ASN A 172 6.95 15.82 12.42
CA ASN A 172 6.88 15.00 11.21
C ASN A 172 7.32 15.79 9.97
N ASN A 173 6.90 17.04 9.83
CA ASN A 173 7.32 17.89 8.72
C ASN A 173 8.83 18.16 8.72
N GLU A 174 9.43 18.43 9.88
CA GLU A 174 10.88 18.58 10.00
C GLU A 174 11.63 17.34 9.51
N LEU A 175 11.16 16.15 9.90
CA LEU A 175 11.76 14.88 9.49
C LEU A 175 11.63 14.65 7.97
N ILE A 176 10.49 15.01 7.38
CA ILE A 176 10.28 14.96 5.94
C ILE A 176 11.25 15.89 5.21
N GLU A 177 11.39 17.12 5.67
CA GLU A 177 12.34 18.07 5.07
C GLU A 177 13.80 17.56 5.17
N THR A 178 14.18 17.02 6.31
CA THR A 178 15.50 16.38 6.48
C THR A 178 15.70 15.20 5.50
N ALA A 179 14.67 14.39 5.31
CA ALA A 179 14.72 13.29 4.34
C ALA A 179 14.88 13.81 2.90
N LYS A 180 14.19 14.88 2.52
CA LYS A 180 14.33 15.54 1.22
C LYS A 180 15.73 16.11 1.01
N GLU A 181 16.32 16.76 2.02
CA GLU A 181 17.68 17.25 1.99
C GLU A 181 18.67 16.10 1.74
N ASN A 182 18.51 14.98 2.44
CA ASN A 182 19.31 13.77 2.23
C ASN A 182 19.17 13.20 0.81
N LEU A 183 17.98 13.22 0.23
CA LEU A 183 17.75 12.82 -1.16
C LEU A 183 18.44 13.78 -2.13
N GLY A 184 18.39 15.09 -1.88
CA GLY A 184 19.09 16.12 -2.64
C GLY A 184 20.59 15.91 -2.62
N ALA A 185 21.18 15.66 -1.45
CA ALA A 185 22.61 15.39 -1.29
C ALA A 185 23.09 14.12 -2.05
N ARG A 186 22.16 13.20 -2.34
CA ARG A 186 22.42 11.99 -3.15
C ARG A 186 22.15 12.18 -4.65
N GLY A 187 21.75 13.38 -5.08
CA GLY A 187 21.34 13.64 -6.46
C GLY A 187 20.02 12.99 -6.87
N LEU A 188 19.22 12.51 -5.92
CA LEU A 188 17.94 11.88 -6.18
C LEU A 188 16.74 12.85 -6.23
N ALA A 189 16.96 14.06 -5.77
CA ALA A 189 16.03 15.17 -5.94
C ALA A 189 16.83 16.44 -6.24
N PRO A 190 16.33 17.36 -7.08
CA PRO A 190 16.96 18.67 -7.20
C PRO A 190 16.97 19.33 -5.82
N ALA A 191 18.07 19.97 -5.46
CA ALA A 191 18.10 20.84 -4.30
C ALA A 191 16.97 21.86 -4.49
N PHE A 192 15.91 21.74 -3.74
CA PHE A 192 14.89 22.77 -3.69
C PHE A 192 15.55 23.96 -3.04
N SER A 193 16.10 24.87 -3.87
CA SER A 193 16.35 26.21 -3.40
C SER A 193 15.02 26.71 -2.84
N ARG A 194 14.99 27.10 -1.58
CA ARG A 194 13.87 27.85 -1.00
C ARG A 194 13.72 29.13 -1.84
N GLY A 195 13.12 28.97 -3.02
CA GLY A 195 12.80 30.04 -3.93
C GLY A 195 11.75 30.90 -3.23
N ARG A 196 12.05 32.16 -3.10
CA ARG A 196 11.21 33.21 -2.60
C ARG A 196 9.76 32.94 -3.04
N GLN A 197 8.87 32.83 -2.06
CA GLN A 197 7.45 33.01 -2.35
C GLN A 197 7.27 34.38 -2.97
N PRO A 198 6.50 34.51 -4.07
CA PRO A 198 6.15 35.81 -4.64
C PRO A 198 5.30 36.63 -3.67
#